data_1685c8e008e6f1658a12e0039aaac583
#
_entry.id   1685c8e008e6f1658a12e0039aaac583
#
_cell.length_a   1.000
_cell.length_b   1.000
_cell.length_c   1.000
_cell.angle_alpha   90.00
_cell.angle_beta   90.00
_cell.angle_gamma   90.00
#
_symmetry.space_group_name_H-M   'P 1'
#
loop_
_entity.id
_entity.type
_entity.pdbx_description
1 polymer ?
#
loop_
_entity_poly.entity_id
_entity_poly.type
_entity_poly.pdbx_seq_one_letter_code
_entity_poly.pdbx_strand_id
1 'polypeptide(L)'
;MRRNILIIISFLTLLVSSGCTNLDEKWYSEVTPDTYFTSKETVYSFLVRSFTHWRWFHGFDRAILQECTTDEMCVTQKGIHYNDVRYSQLQHHDWTPLHPNNEETWRGVGMGVAMALACKEDLSGVDYVSLGMTEELKADHQMQLQTLVAYFYLRGLDFYGGMPIYRRSTTEEVPRSTARETFNYVEELLLAAIPKLEKKRADMLEEGYLRQGTAAALLAQLYFNAEVYMGENRFAECAQVCQDLLDGKYGYYELEEDWFGPFTFDNNKSKEVMWSVQSQYAKGTLFQWQFERYNHYNAKNYFDLSGYSSTNGMYLQPSLKPNGDPYTDKLGRPFAKFNNKDLRKKLYLYKGNGKYEGMFLYGKLQRTSRSGTEVKCTGLYEYPGEVLEFVDQVAQFKKVKDGEYSSVNELPSNISTGEENSGIRLCKLPVPDNIDKTIAFNPDYPVIRFAEIYYMLAECKYRSGYKKEAANLFNEVRKRNFENKADPDPVTETNIDKYRILDEWMVEFLGEQRRRTDLRRWGLYTTGSWWDHKPTNDDHYELFPIPEKSISVSNVLKQNPGYGGGNEMTKEEAGIYSVKQID
;
A
#
# COMPACT_ATOMS: atom_id res chain seq x y z
N MET A 1 52.61 -21.48 -70.13
CA MET A 1 52.66 -20.14 -69.48
C MET A 1 51.29 -19.60 -69.09
N ARG A 2 50.25 -19.48 -69.92
CA ARG A 2 48.95 -18.91 -69.58
C ARG A 2 48.20 -19.63 -68.42
N ARG A 3 48.36 -20.95 -68.26
CA ARG A 3 47.67 -21.71 -67.21
C ARG A 3 48.25 -21.48 -65.80
N ASN A 4 49.58 -21.26 -65.73
CA ASN A 4 50.25 -21.00 -64.45
C ASN A 4 50.03 -19.52 -63.97
N ILE A 5 49.81 -18.59 -64.91
CA ILE A 5 49.46 -17.19 -64.57
C ILE A 5 48.06 -17.09 -64.02
N LEU A 6 47.09 -17.86 -64.53
CA LEU A 6 45.72 -17.92 -63.99
C LEU A 6 45.69 -18.52 -62.59
N ILE A 7 46.50 -19.50 -62.25
CA ILE A 7 46.60 -20.11 -60.92
C ILE A 7 47.21 -19.10 -59.92
N ILE A 8 48.21 -18.35 -60.33
CA ILE A 8 48.84 -17.32 -59.47
C ILE A 8 47.90 -16.15 -59.25
N ILE A 9 47.13 -15.74 -60.22
CA ILE A 9 46.12 -14.68 -60.06
C ILE A 9 44.97 -15.15 -59.16
N SER A 10 44.51 -16.42 -59.29
CA SER A 10 43.50 -16.95 -58.38
C SER A 10 44.00 -17.09 -56.93
N PHE A 11 45.28 -17.39 -56.71
CA PHE A 11 45.86 -17.44 -55.36
C PHE A 11 46.10 -16.06 -54.78
N LEU A 12 46.44 -15.05 -55.59
CA LEU A 12 46.53 -13.66 -55.12
C LEU A 12 45.16 -13.06 -54.78
N THR A 13 44.11 -13.38 -55.53
CA THR A 13 42.74 -12.93 -55.21
C THR A 13 42.18 -13.59 -53.94
N LEU A 14 42.57 -14.82 -53.62
CA LEU A 14 42.19 -15.46 -52.33
C LEU A 14 42.95 -14.88 -51.13
N LEU A 15 44.16 -14.34 -51.32
CA LEU A 15 44.93 -13.71 -50.23
C LEU A 15 44.51 -12.25 -49.94
N VAL A 16 43.83 -11.59 -50.86
CA VAL A 16 43.31 -10.23 -50.63
C VAL A 16 41.93 -10.25 -49.99
N SER A 17 41.23 -11.39 -49.95
CA SER A 17 39.93 -11.53 -49.26
C SER A 17 40.04 -11.89 -47.76
N SER A 18 41.25 -12.06 -47.23
CA SER A 18 41.47 -12.13 -45.77
C SER A 18 41.76 -10.75 -45.16
N GLY A 19 41.03 -9.74 -45.60
CA GLY A 19 40.93 -8.47 -44.86
C GLY A 19 40.22 -8.77 -43.56
N CYS A 20 40.90 -8.57 -42.44
CA CYS A 20 40.25 -8.48 -41.13
C CYS A 20 39.18 -7.43 -41.19
N THR A 21 37.99 -7.81 -41.57
CA THR A 21 36.81 -7.03 -41.19
C THR A 21 36.71 -7.24 -39.69
N ASN A 22 36.99 -6.17 -38.94
CA ASN A 22 36.66 -6.10 -37.55
C ASN A 22 35.14 -6.23 -37.49
N LEU A 23 34.65 -7.43 -37.14
CA LEU A 23 33.24 -7.75 -37.00
C LEU A 23 32.70 -7.29 -35.64
N ASP A 24 33.38 -6.39 -34.96
CA ASP A 24 32.82 -5.69 -33.83
C ASP A 24 31.64 -4.86 -34.36
N GLU A 25 30.44 -5.45 -34.31
CA GLU A 25 29.20 -4.73 -34.56
C GLU A 25 29.13 -3.56 -33.60
N LYS A 26 29.38 -2.36 -34.08
CA LYS A 26 29.05 -1.16 -33.32
C LYS A 26 27.54 -0.97 -33.39
N TRP A 27 26.86 -1.44 -32.38
CA TRP A 27 25.43 -1.22 -32.16
C TRP A 27 25.20 0.29 -31.91
N TYR A 28 24.92 1.05 -32.97
CA TYR A 28 24.62 2.50 -32.86
C TYR A 28 23.22 2.78 -32.31
N SER A 29 22.39 1.73 -32.12
CA SER A 29 20.99 1.82 -31.65
C SER A 29 20.72 1.11 -30.33
N GLU A 30 21.66 0.36 -29.77
CA GLU A 30 21.51 -0.24 -28.46
C GLU A 30 22.28 0.54 -27.39
N VAL A 31 21.58 0.86 -26.32
CA VAL A 31 22.17 1.44 -25.11
C VAL A 31 22.72 0.28 -24.28
N THR A 32 24.05 0.11 -24.31
CA THR A 32 24.75 -0.86 -23.43
C THR A 32 25.08 -0.20 -22.09
N PRO A 33 25.35 -0.97 -21.01
CA PRO A 33 25.81 -0.39 -19.76
C PRO A 33 26.99 0.58 -19.93
N ASP A 34 28.00 0.21 -20.73
CA ASP A 34 29.19 1.03 -20.98
C ASP A 34 28.91 2.34 -21.71
N THR A 35 27.86 2.40 -22.52
CA THR A 35 27.44 3.60 -23.24
C THR A 35 26.43 4.44 -22.47
N TYR A 36 25.74 3.85 -21.50
CA TYR A 36 24.72 4.52 -20.69
C TYR A 36 25.30 5.21 -19.46
N PHE A 37 26.15 4.53 -18.70
CA PHE A 37 26.67 5.07 -17.43
C PHE A 37 27.88 5.98 -17.68
N THR A 38 27.60 7.19 -18.18
CA THR A 38 28.62 8.20 -18.53
C THR A 38 28.72 9.34 -17.51
N SER A 39 27.82 9.41 -16.56
CA SER A 39 27.79 10.42 -15.50
C SER A 39 27.03 9.92 -14.26
N LYS A 40 27.17 10.61 -13.14
CA LYS A 40 26.40 10.33 -11.92
C LYS A 40 24.90 10.47 -12.12
N GLU A 41 24.44 11.38 -12.98
CA GLU A 41 23.03 11.60 -13.29
C GLU A 41 22.42 10.37 -13.96
N THR A 42 23.18 9.68 -14.84
CA THR A 42 22.71 8.44 -15.47
C THR A 42 22.62 7.29 -14.46
N VAL A 43 23.52 7.21 -13.48
CA VAL A 43 23.45 6.25 -12.37
C VAL A 43 22.20 6.48 -11.54
N TYR A 44 21.92 7.74 -11.11
CA TYR A 44 20.71 8.07 -10.35
C TYR A 44 19.44 7.81 -11.16
N SER A 45 19.41 8.18 -12.44
CA SER A 45 18.24 7.91 -13.32
C SER A 45 17.93 6.42 -13.40
N PHE A 46 18.97 5.58 -13.45
CA PHE A 46 18.81 4.14 -13.50
C PHE A 46 18.35 3.56 -12.17
N LEU A 47 18.92 4.00 -11.07
CA LEU A 47 18.52 3.59 -9.71
C LEU A 47 17.03 3.87 -9.47
N VAL A 48 16.55 5.07 -9.78
CA VAL A 48 15.15 5.48 -9.52
C VAL A 48 14.14 4.74 -10.38
N ARG A 49 14.53 4.05 -11.44
CA ARG A 49 13.64 3.23 -12.26
C ARG A 49 12.90 2.18 -11.43
N SER A 50 13.60 1.50 -10.53
CA SER A 50 12.99 0.50 -9.65
C SER A 50 12.00 1.13 -8.67
N PHE A 51 12.29 2.33 -8.19
CA PHE A 51 11.38 3.10 -7.33
C PHE A 51 10.17 3.66 -8.08
N THR A 52 10.26 3.91 -9.39
CA THR A 52 9.10 4.28 -10.22
C THR A 52 8.09 3.13 -10.29
N HIS A 53 8.56 1.89 -10.44
CA HIS A 53 7.70 0.72 -10.39
C HIS A 53 7.09 0.53 -8.98
N TRP A 54 7.88 0.69 -7.91
CA TRP A 54 7.40 0.66 -6.54
C TRP A 54 6.28 1.69 -6.30
N ARG A 55 6.38 2.91 -6.83
CA ARG A 55 5.30 3.90 -6.80
C ARG A 55 4.03 3.39 -7.49
N TRP A 56 4.17 2.80 -8.69
CA TRP A 56 3.02 2.21 -9.39
C TRP A 56 2.39 1.07 -8.57
N PHE A 57 3.21 0.23 -7.93
CA PHE A 57 2.72 -0.87 -7.10
C PHE A 57 1.85 -0.40 -5.91
N HIS A 58 2.08 0.80 -5.38
CA HIS A 58 1.21 1.41 -4.36
C HIS A 58 -0.14 1.91 -4.91
N GLY A 59 -0.42 1.74 -6.19
CA GLY A 59 -1.67 2.13 -6.82
C GLY A 59 -2.86 1.24 -6.45
N PHE A 60 -3.92 1.38 -7.25
CA PHE A 60 -5.26 0.89 -6.94
C PHE A 60 -5.37 -0.60 -6.66
N ASP A 61 -4.72 -1.44 -7.48
CA ASP A 61 -4.99 -2.88 -7.44
C ASP A 61 -4.57 -3.50 -6.11
N ARG A 62 -3.39 -3.17 -5.61
CA ARG A 62 -2.93 -3.63 -4.31
C ARG A 62 -3.71 -2.98 -3.16
N ALA A 63 -4.01 -1.68 -3.27
CA ALA A 63 -4.77 -0.97 -2.25
C ALA A 63 -6.16 -1.58 -2.06
N ILE A 64 -6.86 -1.88 -3.16
CA ILE A 64 -8.20 -2.45 -3.11
C ILE A 64 -8.21 -3.85 -2.47
N LEU A 65 -7.15 -4.66 -2.69
CA LEU A 65 -7.03 -5.96 -2.05
C LEU A 65 -6.77 -5.85 -0.54
N GLN A 66 -6.07 -4.82 -0.09
CA GLN A 66 -5.79 -4.59 1.33
C GLN A 66 -6.97 -3.96 2.09
N GLU A 67 -7.78 -3.15 1.40
CA GLU A 67 -8.84 -2.35 2.01
C GLU A 67 -10.23 -2.97 1.81
N CYS A 68 -10.58 -3.34 0.57
CA CYS A 68 -11.95 -3.78 0.25
C CYS A 68 -12.24 -5.26 0.55
N THR A 69 -11.25 -6.03 0.98
CA THR A 69 -11.45 -7.36 1.55
C THR A 69 -11.59 -7.34 3.07
N THR A 70 -11.76 -6.16 3.65
CA THR A 70 -11.73 -5.95 5.10
C THR A 70 -12.96 -5.19 5.57
N ASP A 71 -12.97 -4.90 6.83
CA ASP A 71 -14.02 -4.17 7.53
C ASP A 71 -13.85 -2.63 7.49
N GLU A 72 -12.91 -2.11 6.66
CA GLU A 72 -12.65 -0.67 6.54
C GLU A 72 -13.37 -0.01 5.37
N MET A 73 -13.17 -0.50 4.15
CA MET A 73 -13.65 0.16 2.94
C MET A 73 -14.40 -0.81 2.02
N CYS A 74 -15.23 -0.23 1.14
CA CYS A 74 -15.95 -0.97 0.12
C CYS A 74 -16.08 -0.16 -1.17
N VAL A 75 -16.43 -0.86 -2.26
CA VAL A 75 -16.85 -0.29 -3.54
C VAL A 75 -18.20 -0.89 -3.89
N THR A 76 -19.28 -0.16 -3.63
CA THR A 76 -20.63 -0.65 -3.92
C THR A 76 -21.06 -0.36 -5.35
N GLN A 77 -21.97 -1.15 -5.86
CA GLN A 77 -22.67 -0.81 -7.09
C GLN A 77 -23.51 0.46 -6.89
N LYS A 78 -23.47 1.36 -7.87
CA LYS A 78 -24.22 2.62 -7.92
C LYS A 78 -24.85 2.76 -9.31
N GLY A 79 -26.12 2.46 -9.42
CA GLY A 79 -26.79 2.37 -10.72
C GLY A 79 -26.06 1.41 -11.67
N ILE A 80 -25.58 1.92 -12.81
CA ILE A 80 -24.79 1.13 -13.80
C ILE A 80 -23.30 1.10 -13.50
N HIS A 81 -22.81 1.88 -12.51
CA HIS A 81 -21.40 1.94 -12.15
C HIS A 81 -21.06 0.92 -11.09
N TYR A 82 -19.85 0.39 -11.16
CA TYR A 82 -19.30 -0.59 -10.20
C TYR A 82 -20.18 -1.85 -10.03
N ASN A 83 -20.88 -2.24 -11.11
CA ASN A 83 -21.67 -3.47 -11.17
C ASN A 83 -20.84 -4.72 -11.55
N ASP A 84 -19.54 -4.57 -11.60
CA ASP A 84 -18.59 -5.65 -11.84
C ASP A 84 -18.51 -6.57 -10.62
N VAL A 85 -18.60 -7.87 -10.84
CA VAL A 85 -18.58 -8.91 -9.80
C VAL A 85 -17.32 -8.87 -8.92
N ARG A 86 -16.21 -8.30 -9.42
CA ARG A 86 -14.94 -8.20 -8.66
C ARG A 86 -15.10 -7.52 -7.29
N TYR A 87 -15.98 -6.53 -7.18
CA TYR A 87 -16.14 -5.79 -5.92
C TYR A 87 -16.93 -6.58 -4.88
N SER A 88 -17.96 -7.32 -5.31
CA SER A 88 -18.68 -8.25 -4.43
C SER A 88 -17.80 -9.42 -4.03
N GLN A 89 -16.95 -9.92 -4.93
CA GLN A 89 -15.98 -10.96 -4.61
C GLN A 89 -15.01 -10.56 -3.50
N LEU A 90 -14.54 -9.31 -3.51
CA LEU A 90 -13.69 -8.79 -2.45
C LEU A 90 -14.45 -8.71 -1.11
N GLN A 91 -15.68 -8.19 -1.13
CA GLN A 91 -16.50 -8.04 0.08
C GLN A 91 -16.87 -9.39 0.71
N HIS A 92 -17.16 -10.40 -0.11
CA HIS A 92 -17.67 -11.70 0.37
C HIS A 92 -16.59 -12.78 0.50
N HIS A 93 -15.35 -12.49 0.11
CA HIS A 93 -14.25 -13.46 0.03
C HIS A 93 -14.61 -14.68 -0.82
N ASP A 94 -15.00 -14.43 -2.07
CA ASP A 94 -15.33 -15.48 -3.06
C ASP A 94 -14.60 -15.27 -4.40
N TRP A 95 -13.45 -14.59 -4.34
CA TRP A 95 -12.59 -14.37 -5.50
C TRP A 95 -11.99 -15.66 -6.06
N THR A 96 -11.68 -15.64 -7.35
CA THR A 96 -11.10 -16.76 -8.08
C THR A 96 -9.74 -16.38 -8.68
N PRO A 97 -8.97 -17.35 -9.24
CA PRO A 97 -7.73 -17.07 -9.97
C PRO A 97 -7.87 -16.09 -11.17
N LEU A 98 -9.10 -15.78 -11.59
CA LEU A 98 -9.39 -14.83 -12.67
C LEU A 98 -9.60 -13.39 -12.18
N HIS A 99 -9.49 -13.11 -10.87
CA HIS A 99 -9.74 -11.79 -10.32
C HIS A 99 -8.71 -10.75 -10.81
N PRO A 100 -9.14 -9.67 -11.52
CA PRO A 100 -8.22 -8.79 -12.25
C PRO A 100 -7.27 -8.01 -11.34
N ASN A 101 -7.72 -7.53 -10.18
CA ASN A 101 -6.85 -6.80 -9.25
C ASN A 101 -5.78 -7.73 -8.63
N ASN A 102 -6.13 -9.01 -8.45
CA ASN A 102 -5.16 -10.02 -8.02
C ASN A 102 -4.07 -10.27 -9.08
N GLU A 103 -4.47 -10.36 -10.36
CA GLU A 103 -3.52 -10.52 -11.48
C GLU A 103 -2.52 -9.36 -11.52
N GLU A 104 -3.00 -8.11 -11.43
CA GLU A 104 -2.14 -6.93 -11.44
C GLU A 104 -1.21 -6.86 -10.22
N THR A 105 -1.70 -7.27 -9.05
CA THR A 105 -0.87 -7.29 -7.83
C THR A 105 0.23 -8.34 -7.90
N TRP A 106 -0.08 -9.56 -8.36
CA TRP A 106 0.92 -10.61 -8.58
C TRP A 106 2.00 -10.17 -9.57
N ARG A 107 1.57 -9.65 -10.72
CA ARG A 107 2.47 -9.08 -11.74
C ARG A 107 3.35 -7.98 -11.17
N GLY A 108 2.77 -7.11 -10.34
CA GLY A 108 3.48 -6.01 -9.70
C GLY A 108 4.59 -6.48 -8.77
N VAL A 109 4.35 -7.52 -7.97
CA VAL A 109 5.39 -8.12 -7.11
C VAL A 109 6.53 -8.70 -7.96
N GLY A 110 6.19 -9.53 -8.96
CA GLY A 110 7.19 -10.17 -9.81
C GLY A 110 8.06 -9.17 -10.60
N MET A 111 7.42 -8.16 -11.20
CA MET A 111 8.13 -7.09 -11.90
C MET A 111 9.02 -6.27 -10.95
N GLY A 112 8.55 -5.99 -9.73
CA GLY A 112 9.32 -5.26 -8.74
C GLY A 112 10.61 -5.98 -8.35
N VAL A 113 10.52 -7.28 -8.10
CA VAL A 113 11.70 -8.13 -7.84
C VAL A 113 12.66 -8.12 -9.05
N ALA A 114 12.12 -8.38 -10.25
CA ALA A 114 12.94 -8.47 -11.46
C ALA A 114 13.68 -7.15 -11.78
N MET A 115 12.96 -6.02 -11.70
CA MET A 115 13.55 -4.70 -11.95
C MET A 115 14.60 -4.31 -10.92
N ALA A 116 14.37 -4.61 -9.64
CA ALA A 116 15.33 -4.30 -8.58
C ALA A 116 16.58 -5.17 -8.68
N LEU A 117 16.45 -6.48 -9.00
CA LEU A 117 17.58 -7.37 -9.23
C LEU A 117 18.40 -6.98 -10.45
N ALA A 118 17.75 -6.71 -11.59
CA ALA A 118 18.43 -6.27 -12.80
C ALA A 118 19.19 -4.96 -12.58
N CYS A 119 18.54 -3.98 -11.94
CA CYS A 119 19.17 -2.70 -11.60
C CYS A 119 20.39 -2.91 -10.67
N LYS A 120 20.26 -3.80 -9.69
CA LYS A 120 21.35 -4.13 -8.76
C LYS A 120 22.55 -4.76 -9.49
N GLU A 121 22.32 -5.68 -10.41
CA GLU A 121 23.37 -6.32 -11.22
C GLU A 121 24.05 -5.31 -12.14
N ASP A 122 23.30 -4.53 -12.91
CA ASP A 122 23.85 -3.54 -13.82
C ASP A 122 24.72 -2.50 -13.09
N LEU A 123 24.20 -1.94 -11.97
CA LEU A 123 24.97 -0.97 -11.18
C LEU A 123 26.18 -1.60 -10.47
N SER A 124 26.21 -2.91 -10.25
CA SER A 124 27.37 -3.57 -9.65
C SER A 124 28.62 -3.50 -10.55
N GLY A 125 28.43 -3.50 -11.86
CA GLY A 125 29.50 -3.38 -12.86
C GLY A 125 30.00 -1.96 -13.10
N VAL A 126 29.30 -0.92 -12.63
CA VAL A 126 29.64 0.48 -12.89
C VAL A 126 30.82 0.92 -12.02
N ASP A 127 31.81 1.60 -12.62
CA ASP A 127 32.90 2.27 -11.91
C ASP A 127 32.43 3.64 -11.39
N TYR A 128 31.95 3.68 -10.14
CA TYR A 128 31.47 4.90 -9.49
C TYR A 128 32.56 5.95 -9.32
N VAL A 129 33.80 5.51 -9.07
CA VAL A 129 34.94 6.42 -8.82
C VAL A 129 35.25 7.23 -10.08
N SER A 130 35.24 6.59 -11.25
CA SER A 130 35.48 7.28 -12.52
C SER A 130 34.40 8.31 -12.85
N LEU A 131 33.20 8.16 -12.30
CA LEU A 131 32.08 9.08 -12.43
C LEU A 131 32.04 10.18 -11.35
N GLY A 132 33.07 10.25 -10.48
CA GLY A 132 33.13 11.22 -9.37
C GLY A 132 32.21 10.87 -8.20
N MET A 133 31.86 9.59 -8.02
CA MET A 133 31.09 9.03 -6.90
C MET A 133 32.01 8.18 -6.02
N THR A 134 31.52 7.67 -4.88
CA THR A 134 32.34 6.85 -3.96
C THR A 134 31.88 5.38 -3.94
N GLU A 135 32.78 4.48 -3.51
CA GLU A 135 32.43 3.06 -3.32
C GLU A 135 31.43 2.85 -2.17
N GLU A 136 31.43 3.73 -1.15
CA GLU A 136 30.44 3.73 -0.07
C GLU A 136 29.05 4.02 -0.62
N LEU A 137 28.93 5.00 -1.53
CA LEU A 137 27.67 5.33 -2.19
C LEU A 137 27.19 4.19 -3.10
N LYS A 138 28.13 3.49 -3.81
CA LYS A 138 27.82 2.29 -4.56
C LYS A 138 27.26 1.20 -3.64
N ALA A 139 27.90 0.96 -2.52
CA ALA A 139 27.45 -0.01 -1.52
C ALA A 139 26.06 0.34 -0.97
N ASP A 140 25.79 1.61 -0.70
CA ASP A 140 24.47 2.08 -0.25
C ASP A 140 23.40 1.82 -1.32
N HIS A 141 23.62 2.22 -2.59
CA HIS A 141 22.70 1.96 -3.69
C HIS A 141 22.39 0.46 -3.87
N GLN A 142 23.43 -0.41 -3.73
CA GLN A 142 23.26 -1.86 -3.77
C GLN A 142 22.33 -2.35 -2.64
N MET A 143 22.46 -1.78 -1.44
CA MET A 143 21.63 -2.16 -0.30
C MET A 143 20.22 -1.57 -0.37
N GLN A 144 20.04 -0.40 -0.96
CA GLN A 144 18.70 0.14 -1.23
C GLN A 144 17.92 -0.79 -2.19
N LEU A 145 18.55 -1.24 -3.29
CA LEU A 145 17.93 -2.18 -4.21
C LEU A 145 17.65 -3.53 -3.56
N GLN A 146 18.57 -4.03 -2.73
CA GLN A 146 18.35 -5.26 -1.95
C GLN A 146 17.18 -5.13 -0.98
N THR A 147 17.05 -4.00 -0.31
CA THR A 147 15.93 -3.72 0.59
C THR A 147 14.60 -3.64 -0.20
N LEU A 148 14.64 -3.08 -1.39
CA LEU A 148 13.47 -3.03 -2.28
C LEU A 148 13.06 -4.44 -2.74
N VAL A 149 14.01 -5.33 -3.05
CA VAL A 149 13.73 -6.76 -3.29
C VAL A 149 13.07 -7.39 -2.08
N ALA A 150 13.61 -7.17 -0.88
CA ALA A 150 13.03 -7.68 0.38
C ALA A 150 11.59 -7.16 0.58
N TYR A 151 11.33 -5.88 0.29
CA TYR A 151 9.99 -5.31 0.35
C TYR A 151 9.00 -6.04 -0.57
N PHE A 152 9.35 -6.28 -1.84
CA PHE A 152 8.46 -6.98 -2.76
C PHE A 152 8.21 -8.43 -2.33
N TYR A 153 9.22 -9.13 -1.83
CA TYR A 153 9.02 -10.47 -1.27
C TYR A 153 8.17 -10.47 0.00
N LEU A 154 8.31 -9.47 0.87
CA LEU A 154 7.45 -9.30 2.04
C LEU A 154 5.98 -9.09 1.63
N ARG A 155 5.74 -8.26 0.59
CA ARG A 155 4.39 -8.09 0.05
C ARG A 155 3.88 -9.36 -0.64
N GLY A 156 4.75 -10.06 -1.39
CA GLY A 156 4.43 -11.36 -1.98
C GLY A 156 4.06 -12.41 -0.93
N LEU A 157 4.82 -12.48 0.13
CA LEU A 157 4.57 -13.38 1.28
C LEU A 157 3.21 -13.07 1.94
N ASP A 158 2.88 -11.79 2.11
CA ASP A 158 1.60 -11.39 2.69
C ASP A 158 0.40 -11.75 1.81
N PHE A 159 0.48 -11.54 0.49
CA PHE A 159 -0.63 -11.82 -0.41
C PHE A 159 -0.74 -13.28 -0.83
N TYR A 160 0.39 -13.94 -1.10
CA TYR A 160 0.45 -15.23 -1.80
C TYR A 160 1.13 -16.34 -1.01
N GLY A 161 1.76 -16.03 0.13
CA GLY A 161 2.56 -16.97 0.88
C GLY A 161 3.90 -17.27 0.22
N GLY A 162 4.26 -18.53 0.05
CA GLY A 162 5.52 -18.92 -0.57
C GLY A 162 5.68 -18.36 -1.99
N MET A 163 6.86 -17.84 -2.34
CA MET A 163 7.16 -17.15 -3.60
C MET A 163 8.28 -17.83 -4.38
N PRO A 164 8.34 -17.71 -5.71
CA PRO A 164 9.55 -18.04 -6.46
C PRO A 164 10.70 -17.13 -6.02
N ILE A 165 11.82 -17.70 -5.50
CA ILE A 165 12.94 -16.92 -4.99
C ILE A 165 14.00 -16.75 -6.09
N TYR A 166 14.10 -15.55 -6.64
CA TYR A 166 15.12 -15.14 -7.57
C TYR A 166 16.26 -14.44 -6.82
N ARG A 167 17.49 -14.95 -6.95
CA ARG A 167 18.67 -14.34 -6.32
C ARG A 167 19.49 -13.49 -7.31
N ARG A 168 19.15 -13.55 -8.59
CA ARG A 168 19.73 -12.79 -9.71
C ARG A 168 18.66 -12.50 -10.76
N SER A 169 18.95 -11.58 -11.66
CA SER A 169 18.14 -11.36 -12.85
C SER A 169 18.26 -12.58 -13.79
N THR A 170 17.13 -13.17 -14.17
CA THR A 170 17.10 -14.34 -15.06
C THR A 170 15.74 -14.47 -15.73
N THR A 171 15.73 -15.09 -16.90
CA THR A 171 14.50 -15.48 -17.61
C THR A 171 14.11 -16.95 -17.33
N GLU A 172 14.91 -17.68 -16.56
CA GLU A 172 14.60 -19.06 -16.18
C GLU A 172 13.47 -19.09 -15.16
N GLU A 173 12.50 -19.97 -15.35
CA GLU A 173 11.45 -20.18 -14.38
C GLU A 173 11.99 -20.85 -13.11
N VAL A 174 11.58 -20.33 -11.95
CA VAL A 174 11.91 -20.87 -10.65
C VAL A 174 10.61 -21.33 -9.98
N PRO A 175 10.57 -22.57 -9.44
CA PRO A 175 9.40 -23.03 -8.68
C PRO A 175 9.18 -22.17 -7.44
N ARG A 176 7.95 -22.15 -6.95
CA ARG A 176 7.64 -21.49 -5.67
C ARG A 176 8.36 -22.19 -4.52
N SER A 177 9.05 -21.41 -3.72
CA SER A 177 9.54 -21.80 -2.41
C SER A 177 8.42 -21.80 -1.38
N THR A 178 8.62 -22.45 -0.25
CA THR A 178 7.66 -22.39 0.87
C THR A 178 7.58 -20.98 1.47
N ALA A 179 6.52 -20.71 2.20
CA ALA A 179 6.36 -19.45 2.91
C ALA A 179 7.49 -19.22 3.94
N ARG A 180 7.92 -20.28 4.62
CA ARG A 180 9.09 -20.26 5.53
C ARG A 180 10.39 -19.91 4.81
N GLU A 181 10.67 -20.50 3.67
CA GLU A 181 11.85 -20.16 2.88
C GLU A 181 11.81 -18.72 2.38
N THR A 182 10.63 -18.25 1.96
CA THR A 182 10.42 -16.86 1.54
C THR A 182 10.63 -15.89 2.72
N PHE A 183 10.10 -16.21 3.90
CA PHE A 183 10.32 -15.46 5.14
C PHE A 183 11.81 -15.34 5.46
N ASN A 184 12.53 -16.48 5.48
CA ASN A 184 13.95 -16.52 5.78
C ASN A 184 14.78 -15.72 4.75
N TYR A 185 14.38 -15.75 3.49
CA TYR A 185 15.04 -14.95 2.46
C TYR A 185 14.85 -13.44 2.65
N VAL A 186 13.64 -13.01 3.01
CA VAL A 186 13.38 -11.60 3.36
C VAL A 186 14.22 -11.18 4.57
N GLU A 187 14.26 -12.01 5.61
CA GLU A 187 15.09 -11.78 6.81
C GLU A 187 16.58 -11.65 6.46
N GLU A 188 17.12 -12.60 5.66
CA GLU A 188 18.50 -12.57 5.16
C GLU A 188 18.82 -11.23 4.47
N LEU A 189 17.97 -10.81 3.54
CA LEU A 189 18.18 -9.58 2.77
C LEU A 189 18.19 -8.32 3.67
N LEU A 190 17.26 -8.23 4.62
CA LEU A 190 17.13 -7.08 5.51
C LEU A 190 18.26 -7.01 6.53
N LEU A 191 18.62 -8.14 7.15
CA LEU A 191 19.74 -8.20 8.10
C LEU A 191 21.07 -7.83 7.44
N ALA A 192 21.27 -8.21 6.18
CA ALA A 192 22.47 -7.85 5.42
C ALA A 192 22.49 -6.37 4.99
N ALA A 193 21.32 -5.76 4.77
CA ALA A 193 21.20 -4.39 4.30
C ALA A 193 21.32 -3.35 5.44
N ILE A 194 20.65 -3.59 6.58
CA ILE A 194 20.56 -2.64 7.69
C ILE A 194 21.92 -2.02 8.08
N PRO A 195 23.01 -2.78 8.33
CA PRO A 195 24.27 -2.20 8.77
C PRO A 195 25.01 -1.38 7.70
N LYS A 196 24.61 -1.47 6.44
CA LYS A 196 25.29 -0.83 5.30
C LYS A 196 24.53 0.36 4.73
N LEU A 197 23.25 0.50 5.05
CA LEU A 197 22.44 1.65 4.65
C LEU A 197 22.79 2.89 5.49
N GLU A 198 22.57 4.07 4.92
CA GLU A 198 22.72 5.32 5.63
C GLU A 198 21.68 5.46 6.77
N LYS A 199 22.08 6.04 7.90
CA LYS A 199 21.15 6.44 8.98
C LYS A 199 20.53 7.78 8.67
N LYS A 200 19.20 7.93 8.88
CA LYS A 200 18.57 9.25 8.84
C LYS A 200 19.11 10.11 9.99
N ARG A 201 19.61 11.30 9.66
CA ARG A 201 19.94 12.33 10.63
C ARG A 201 18.77 13.30 10.80
N ALA A 202 18.77 14.08 11.88
CA ALA A 202 17.70 15.02 12.21
C ALA A 202 17.52 16.16 11.17
N ASP A 203 18.57 16.47 10.41
CA ASP A 203 18.57 17.51 9.36
C ASP A 203 18.17 16.99 7.96
N MET A 204 17.94 15.68 7.81
CA MET A 204 17.57 15.09 6.53
C MET A 204 16.07 15.11 6.29
N LEU A 205 15.70 15.41 5.05
CA LEU A 205 14.34 15.26 4.55
C LEU A 205 14.04 13.79 4.23
N GLU A 206 12.76 13.45 4.15
CA GLU A 206 12.31 12.21 3.55
C GLU A 206 12.24 12.38 2.03
N GLU A 207 13.05 11.63 1.30
CA GLU A 207 13.24 11.74 -0.15
C GLU A 207 13.02 10.40 -0.87
N GLY A 208 12.34 9.45 -0.21
CA GLY A 208 12.07 8.13 -0.76
C GLY A 208 13.23 7.13 -0.67
N TYR A 209 14.37 7.52 -0.10
CA TYR A 209 15.51 6.62 0.08
C TYR A 209 15.24 5.59 1.17
N LEU A 210 15.66 4.35 0.90
CA LEU A 210 15.65 3.28 1.89
C LEU A 210 16.87 3.44 2.82
N ARG A 211 16.59 3.77 4.07
CA ARG A 211 17.61 3.99 5.12
C ARG A 211 17.60 2.86 6.14
N GLN A 212 18.56 2.86 7.09
CA GLN A 212 18.62 1.83 8.14
C GLN A 212 17.30 1.68 8.89
N GLY A 213 16.67 2.80 9.29
CA GLY A 213 15.38 2.77 9.98
C GLY A 213 14.26 2.18 9.16
N THR A 214 14.23 2.43 7.85
CA THR A 214 13.24 1.84 6.94
C THR A 214 13.41 0.32 6.83
N ALA A 215 14.64 -0.16 6.63
CA ALA A 215 14.93 -1.59 6.57
C ALA A 215 14.65 -2.29 7.91
N ALA A 216 14.95 -1.65 9.04
CA ALA A 216 14.61 -2.15 10.37
C ALA A 216 13.09 -2.20 10.60
N ALA A 217 12.33 -1.21 10.12
CA ALA A 217 10.87 -1.22 10.20
C ALA A 217 10.26 -2.36 9.36
N LEU A 218 10.79 -2.63 8.16
CA LEU A 218 10.38 -3.79 7.34
C LEU A 218 10.71 -5.12 8.05
N LEU A 219 11.84 -5.21 8.73
CA LEU A 219 12.20 -6.38 9.54
C LEU A 219 11.24 -6.55 10.73
N ALA A 220 10.87 -5.45 11.39
CA ALA A 220 9.85 -5.47 12.44
C ALA A 220 8.50 -5.94 11.90
N GLN A 221 8.04 -5.46 10.73
CA GLN A 221 6.82 -5.94 10.07
C GLN A 221 6.88 -7.43 9.74
N LEU A 222 8.02 -7.93 9.27
CA LEU A 222 8.24 -9.34 9.00
C LEU A 222 8.06 -10.19 10.27
N TYR A 223 8.74 -9.81 11.36
CA TYR A 223 8.64 -10.51 12.65
C TYR A 223 7.27 -10.39 13.29
N PHE A 224 6.63 -9.23 13.16
CA PHE A 224 5.31 -8.96 13.71
C PHE A 224 4.23 -9.89 13.15
N ASN A 225 4.37 -10.29 11.89
CA ASN A 225 3.43 -11.16 11.19
C ASN A 225 3.96 -12.59 10.99
N ALA A 226 5.04 -12.99 11.65
CA ALA A 226 5.67 -14.29 11.46
C ALA A 226 4.72 -15.47 11.75
N GLU A 227 3.84 -15.34 12.75
CA GLU A 227 2.87 -16.38 13.10
C GLU A 227 1.93 -16.72 11.93
N VAL A 228 1.47 -15.72 11.18
CA VAL A 228 0.62 -15.95 9.99
C VAL A 228 1.41 -16.30 8.74
N TYR A 229 2.70 -16.03 8.69
CA TYR A 229 3.53 -16.35 7.52
C TYR A 229 4.19 -17.72 7.59
N MET A 230 4.60 -18.15 8.78
CA MET A 230 5.36 -19.40 8.93
C MET A 230 4.96 -20.25 10.14
N GLY A 231 3.87 -19.91 10.85
CA GLY A 231 3.34 -20.66 11.98
C GLY A 231 4.11 -20.49 13.30
N GLU A 232 5.10 -19.60 13.35
CA GLU A 232 5.92 -19.34 14.54
C GLU A 232 5.88 -17.87 14.89
N ASN A 233 5.57 -17.53 16.15
CA ASN A 233 5.62 -16.13 16.53
C ASN A 233 7.05 -15.63 16.75
N ARG A 234 7.29 -14.38 16.35
CA ARG A 234 8.55 -13.66 16.52
C ARG A 234 8.31 -12.29 17.18
N PHE A 235 7.30 -12.24 18.09
CA PHE A 235 6.94 -11.00 18.77
C PHE A 235 8.04 -10.46 19.67
N ALA A 236 8.89 -11.31 20.25
CA ALA A 236 10.03 -10.86 21.04
C ALA A 236 11.07 -10.15 20.20
N GLU A 237 11.40 -10.69 19.02
CA GLU A 237 12.33 -10.09 18.07
C GLU A 237 11.74 -8.81 17.46
N CYS A 238 10.46 -8.80 17.13
CA CYS A 238 9.75 -7.59 16.71
C CYS A 238 9.86 -6.50 17.78
N ALA A 239 9.55 -6.82 19.03
CA ALA A 239 9.64 -5.86 20.14
C ALA A 239 11.04 -5.30 20.31
N GLN A 240 12.08 -6.14 20.14
CA GLN A 240 13.47 -5.68 20.23
C GLN A 240 13.83 -4.70 19.12
N VAL A 241 13.46 -5.02 17.86
CA VAL A 241 13.71 -4.12 16.71
C VAL A 241 12.93 -2.80 16.88
N CYS A 242 11.68 -2.86 17.32
CA CYS A 242 10.89 -1.67 17.60
C CYS A 242 11.51 -0.81 18.72
N GLN A 243 11.98 -1.43 19.80
CA GLN A 243 12.66 -0.72 20.88
C GLN A 243 13.97 -0.06 20.37
N ASP A 244 14.78 -0.80 19.61
CA ASP A 244 15.99 -0.27 19.00
C ASP A 244 15.71 0.95 18.08
N LEU A 245 14.56 0.95 17.37
CA LEU A 245 14.09 2.09 16.56
C LEU A 245 13.70 3.28 17.45
N LEU A 246 12.96 3.05 18.54
CA LEU A 246 12.59 4.09 19.49
C LEU A 246 13.81 4.71 20.16
N ASP A 247 14.84 3.91 20.43
CA ASP A 247 16.10 4.34 21.03
C ASP A 247 17.04 5.04 20.02
N GLY A 248 16.63 5.21 18.76
CA GLY A 248 17.38 5.90 17.71
C GLY A 248 18.57 5.12 17.15
N LYS A 249 18.66 3.81 17.41
CA LYS A 249 19.77 2.97 16.93
C LYS A 249 19.92 2.99 15.41
N TYR A 250 18.80 3.09 14.67
CA TYR A 250 18.76 3.04 13.21
C TYR A 250 18.52 4.40 12.54
N GLY A 251 18.58 5.49 13.28
CA GLY A 251 18.40 6.85 12.79
C GLY A 251 17.42 7.66 13.61
N TYR A 252 17.25 8.92 13.23
CA TYR A 252 16.43 9.88 13.95
C TYR A 252 15.01 9.91 13.40
N TYR A 253 14.05 9.55 14.22
CA TYR A 253 12.61 9.63 13.96
C TYR A 253 11.89 10.05 15.24
N GLU A 254 10.83 10.84 15.12
CA GLU A 254 9.99 11.29 16.22
C GLU A 254 8.52 11.27 15.82
N LEU A 255 7.62 11.10 16.80
CA LEU A 255 6.19 11.33 16.57
C LEU A 255 5.94 12.82 16.34
N GLU A 256 5.12 13.13 15.35
CA GLU A 256 4.63 14.50 15.19
C GLU A 256 3.69 14.89 16.33
N GLU A 257 3.69 16.16 16.68
CA GLU A 257 2.82 16.67 17.76
C GLU A 257 1.35 16.65 17.40
N ASP A 258 1.05 16.84 16.12
CA ASP A 258 -0.29 16.84 15.55
C ASP A 258 -0.48 15.61 14.66
N TRP A 259 -1.71 15.07 14.62
CA TRP A 259 -2.06 13.91 13.81
C TRP A 259 -1.81 14.10 12.31
N PHE A 260 -1.91 15.33 11.81
CA PHE A 260 -1.74 15.64 10.39
C PHE A 260 -0.28 15.84 9.98
N GLY A 261 0.67 15.89 10.91
CA GLY A 261 2.10 16.11 10.62
C GLY A 261 2.65 15.24 9.50
N PRO A 262 2.39 13.91 9.49
CA PRO A 262 2.82 13.03 8.40
C PRO A 262 2.08 13.24 7.08
N PHE A 263 1.03 14.06 7.04
CA PHE A 263 0.12 14.24 5.92
C PHE A 263 0.04 15.69 5.41
N THR A 264 0.97 16.56 5.81
CA THR A 264 1.03 17.95 5.34
C THR A 264 1.41 18.04 3.86
N PHE A 265 1.25 19.21 3.25
CA PHE A 265 1.63 19.45 1.85
C PHE A 265 3.14 19.38 1.60
N ASP A 266 3.94 19.46 2.65
CA ASP A 266 5.40 19.36 2.65
C ASP A 266 5.87 18.28 3.66
N ASN A 267 5.17 17.16 3.69
CA ASN A 267 5.39 16.07 4.63
C ASN A 267 6.72 15.32 4.44
N ASN A 268 7.47 15.62 3.39
CA ASN A 268 8.88 15.23 3.30
C ASN A 268 9.76 15.82 4.42
N LYS A 269 9.27 16.85 5.13
CA LYS A 269 9.89 17.42 6.33
C LYS A 269 9.54 16.69 7.61
N SER A 270 8.53 15.81 7.56
CA SER A 270 8.06 15.11 8.74
C SER A 270 9.14 14.22 9.35
N LYS A 271 9.28 14.30 10.65
CA LYS A 271 10.16 13.44 11.43
C LYS A 271 9.58 12.04 11.66
N GLU A 272 8.26 11.91 11.50
CA GLU A 272 7.53 10.67 11.69
C GLU A 272 7.53 9.79 10.43
N VAL A 273 7.61 10.37 9.23
CA VAL A 273 7.64 9.60 8.00
C VAL A 273 8.99 8.91 7.86
N MET A 274 8.95 7.58 7.84
CA MET A 274 10.14 6.73 7.71
C MET A 274 10.42 6.34 6.26
N TRP A 275 9.35 6.22 5.46
CA TRP A 275 9.42 5.95 4.03
C TRP A 275 8.13 6.37 3.34
N SER A 276 8.27 7.04 2.20
CA SER A 276 7.12 7.57 1.44
C SER A 276 7.30 7.42 -0.06
N VAL A 277 6.18 7.27 -0.77
CA VAL A 277 6.15 7.41 -2.22
C VAL A 277 6.19 8.90 -2.55
N GLN A 278 7.26 9.31 -3.20
CA GLN A 278 7.50 10.69 -3.56
C GLN A 278 6.48 11.19 -4.59
N SER A 279 5.93 12.35 -4.35
CA SER A 279 4.98 13.02 -5.23
C SER A 279 5.48 14.41 -5.59
N GLN A 280 5.32 14.78 -6.85
CA GLN A 280 5.59 16.13 -7.33
C GLN A 280 4.54 16.51 -8.38
N TYR A 281 3.88 17.64 -8.16
CA TYR A 281 2.93 18.17 -9.13
C TYR A 281 3.53 18.25 -10.55
N ALA A 282 2.74 17.89 -11.56
CA ALA A 282 3.09 17.80 -12.97
C ALA A 282 4.19 16.76 -13.34
N LYS A 283 4.80 16.07 -12.35
CA LYS A 283 5.80 15.02 -12.66
C LYS A 283 5.34 13.61 -12.25
N GLY A 284 4.39 13.51 -11.38
CA GLY A 284 3.80 12.27 -10.93
C GLY A 284 3.38 12.37 -9.47
N THR A 285 2.14 11.97 -9.18
CA THR A 285 1.58 12.04 -7.84
C THR A 285 0.69 10.83 -7.58
N LEU A 286 0.88 10.18 -6.45
CA LEU A 286 -0.01 9.12 -5.98
C LEU A 286 -1.29 9.70 -5.39
N PHE A 287 -1.23 10.94 -4.91
CA PHE A 287 -2.38 11.67 -4.41
C PHE A 287 -3.53 11.73 -5.42
N GLN A 288 -3.24 12.03 -6.69
CA GLN A 288 -4.25 12.10 -7.73
C GLN A 288 -5.07 10.81 -7.80
N TRP A 289 -4.40 9.66 -7.66
CA TRP A 289 -5.05 8.36 -7.64
C TRP A 289 -6.02 8.22 -6.45
N GLN A 290 -5.62 8.59 -5.22
CA GLN A 290 -6.50 8.53 -4.06
C GLN A 290 -7.68 9.49 -4.19
N PHE A 291 -7.42 10.73 -4.64
CA PHE A 291 -8.46 11.70 -4.90
C PHE A 291 -9.50 11.17 -5.90
N GLU A 292 -9.04 10.59 -7.01
CA GLU A 292 -9.91 10.04 -8.05
C GLU A 292 -10.76 8.87 -7.55
N ARG A 293 -10.22 8.00 -6.71
CA ARG A 293 -10.88 6.76 -6.28
C ARG A 293 -11.77 6.93 -5.06
N TYR A 294 -11.39 7.80 -4.14
CA TYR A 294 -12.15 8.00 -2.90
C TYR A 294 -13.23 9.06 -3.03
N ASN A 295 -13.07 10.04 -3.90
CA ASN A 295 -13.98 11.15 -3.97
C ASN A 295 -15.07 10.97 -5.03
N HIS A 296 -16.21 11.60 -4.75
CA HIS A 296 -17.29 11.77 -5.71
C HIS A 296 -16.88 12.81 -6.77
N TYR A 297 -17.33 12.63 -8.03
CA TYR A 297 -16.97 13.53 -9.13
C TYR A 297 -17.40 14.99 -8.95
N ASN A 298 -18.41 15.26 -8.10
CA ASN A 298 -18.79 16.63 -7.71
C ASN A 298 -18.00 17.16 -6.50
N ALA A 299 -17.23 16.34 -5.78
CA ALA A 299 -16.42 16.80 -4.65
C ALA A 299 -15.35 17.81 -5.06
N LYS A 300 -14.88 17.78 -6.32
CA LYS A 300 -14.01 18.82 -6.88
C LYS A 300 -14.57 20.23 -6.70
N ASN A 301 -15.90 20.39 -6.71
CA ASN A 301 -16.57 21.67 -6.51
C ASN A 301 -16.53 22.11 -5.03
N TYR A 302 -16.41 21.16 -4.09
CA TYR A 302 -16.16 21.46 -2.69
C TYR A 302 -14.78 22.10 -2.49
N PHE A 303 -13.77 21.55 -3.15
CA PHE A 303 -12.40 22.05 -3.10
C PHE A 303 -12.13 23.16 -4.13
N ASP A 304 -13.11 23.54 -4.94
CA ASP A 304 -12.97 24.48 -6.06
C ASP A 304 -11.86 24.11 -7.05
N LEU A 305 -11.66 22.84 -7.30
CA LEU A 305 -10.63 22.31 -8.19
C LEU A 305 -11.18 22.15 -9.61
N SER A 306 -10.51 22.76 -10.61
CA SER A 306 -10.74 22.52 -12.03
C SER A 306 -9.74 21.52 -12.59
N GLY A 307 -10.15 20.72 -13.58
CA GLY A 307 -9.24 19.79 -14.28
C GLY A 307 -9.01 18.46 -13.57
N TYR A 308 -9.63 18.22 -12.43
CA TYR A 308 -9.62 16.94 -11.73
C TYR A 308 -10.92 16.18 -11.93
N SER A 309 -10.82 14.88 -12.14
CA SER A 309 -11.95 13.97 -12.16
C SER A 309 -11.88 13.02 -10.97
N SER A 310 -13.03 12.52 -10.54
CA SER A 310 -13.16 11.51 -9.50
C SER A 310 -14.19 10.49 -9.96
N THR A 311 -14.06 9.26 -9.50
CA THR A 311 -14.86 8.14 -9.99
C THR A 311 -15.92 7.67 -9.02
N ASN A 312 -15.99 8.25 -7.81
CA ASN A 312 -16.91 7.84 -6.75
C ASN A 312 -16.76 6.35 -6.38
N GLY A 313 -15.50 5.87 -6.29
CA GLY A 313 -15.19 4.45 -6.10
C GLY A 313 -15.29 4.01 -4.64
N MET A 314 -14.15 4.04 -3.94
CA MET A 314 -14.01 3.54 -2.57
C MET A 314 -14.50 4.53 -1.51
N TYR A 315 -15.10 3.98 -0.46
CA TYR A 315 -15.48 4.74 0.72
C TYR A 315 -15.57 3.82 1.96
N LEU A 316 -15.74 4.41 3.13
CA LEU A 316 -15.80 3.65 4.38
C LEU A 316 -17.04 2.77 4.41
N GLN A 317 -16.90 1.55 4.92
CA GLN A 317 -18.04 0.71 5.21
C GLN A 317 -19.00 1.42 6.17
N PRO A 318 -20.33 1.23 6.02
CA PRO A 318 -21.30 1.98 6.80
C PRO A 318 -21.26 1.60 8.28
N SER A 319 -21.48 2.60 9.14
CA SER A 319 -21.70 2.36 10.57
C SER A 319 -23.19 2.22 10.92
N LEU A 320 -24.06 2.69 10.05
CA LEU A 320 -25.50 2.75 10.28
C LEU A 320 -26.30 1.96 9.25
N LYS A 321 -27.36 1.30 9.69
CA LYS A 321 -28.40 0.70 8.84
C LYS A 321 -29.20 1.79 8.12
N PRO A 322 -29.98 1.44 7.07
CA PRO A 322 -30.81 2.43 6.36
C PRO A 322 -31.75 3.24 7.25
N ASN A 323 -32.25 2.64 8.34
CA ASN A 323 -33.14 3.31 9.29
C ASN A 323 -32.40 4.19 10.34
N GLY A 324 -31.06 4.26 10.27
CA GLY A 324 -30.24 5.04 11.21
C GLY A 324 -29.77 4.27 12.44
N ASP A 325 -30.23 3.04 12.67
CA ASP A 325 -29.74 2.21 13.77
C ASP A 325 -28.28 1.79 13.51
N PRO A 326 -27.43 1.71 14.54
CA PRO A 326 -26.07 1.27 14.37
C PRO A 326 -26.01 -0.24 14.05
N TYR A 327 -25.03 -0.64 13.22
CA TYR A 327 -24.60 -2.03 13.15
C TYR A 327 -23.97 -2.44 14.48
N THR A 328 -24.10 -3.71 14.86
CA THR A 328 -23.66 -4.24 16.16
C THR A 328 -22.45 -5.15 16.10
N ASP A 329 -21.94 -5.43 14.90
CA ASP A 329 -20.73 -6.24 14.74
C ASP A 329 -19.55 -5.59 15.47
N LYS A 330 -18.68 -6.41 16.03
CA LYS A 330 -17.48 -5.93 16.72
C LYS A 330 -16.45 -5.33 15.76
N LEU A 331 -16.36 -5.89 14.55
CA LEU A 331 -15.54 -5.37 13.45
C LEU A 331 -16.34 -4.37 12.59
N GLY A 332 -15.66 -3.64 11.73
CA GLY A 332 -16.27 -2.64 10.84
C GLY A 332 -16.66 -1.36 11.53
N ARG A 333 -17.54 -0.61 10.89
CA ARG A 333 -18.04 0.70 11.33
C ARG A 333 -16.91 1.73 11.53
N PRO A 334 -16.01 1.89 10.55
CA PRO A 334 -14.78 2.65 10.74
C PRO A 334 -15.02 4.09 11.20
N PHE A 335 -16.01 4.79 10.65
CA PHE A 335 -16.32 6.17 11.06
C PHE A 335 -16.83 6.23 12.52
N ALA A 336 -17.60 5.24 12.98
CA ALA A 336 -18.09 5.18 14.36
C ALA A 336 -17.00 4.84 15.38
N LYS A 337 -15.88 4.23 14.96
CA LYS A 337 -14.75 3.92 15.84
C LYS A 337 -13.99 5.17 16.30
N PHE A 338 -14.04 6.25 15.54
CA PHE A 338 -13.48 7.52 15.97
C PHE A 338 -14.32 8.14 17.09
N ASN A 339 -13.68 8.51 18.20
CA ASN A 339 -14.35 9.27 19.25
C ASN A 339 -14.87 10.60 18.70
N ASN A 340 -16.02 11.07 19.17
CA ASN A 340 -16.61 12.32 18.70
C ASN A 340 -15.77 13.57 19.02
N LYS A 341 -14.81 13.48 19.94
CA LYS A 341 -13.83 14.53 20.25
C LYS A 341 -12.52 14.39 19.49
N ASP A 342 -12.36 13.32 18.70
CA ASP A 342 -11.18 13.12 17.86
C ASP A 342 -11.13 14.19 16.76
N LEU A 343 -10.05 14.92 16.68
CA LEU A 343 -9.85 16.01 15.72
C LEU A 343 -9.90 15.53 14.27
N ARG A 344 -9.59 14.27 14.03
CA ARG A 344 -9.63 13.62 12.71
C ARG A 344 -11.07 13.40 12.23
N LYS A 345 -12.03 13.20 13.14
CA LYS A 345 -13.44 12.94 12.82
C LYS A 345 -14.16 14.16 12.23
N LYS A 346 -13.57 15.34 12.31
CA LYS A 346 -14.13 16.57 11.74
C LYS A 346 -14.27 16.48 10.22
N LEU A 347 -15.19 17.26 9.67
CA LEU A 347 -15.29 17.50 8.24
C LEU A 347 -13.96 18.08 7.74
N TYR A 348 -13.43 17.54 6.65
CA TYR A 348 -12.23 18.07 6.03
C TYR A 348 -12.48 19.51 5.56
N LEU A 349 -11.65 20.42 5.99
CA LEU A 349 -11.74 21.83 5.65
C LEU A 349 -10.35 22.44 5.47
N TYR A 350 -10.06 22.90 4.25
CA TYR A 350 -8.84 23.65 3.97
C TYR A 350 -8.96 25.09 4.53
N LYS A 351 -7.96 25.51 5.31
CA LYS A 351 -7.94 26.82 6.01
C LYS A 351 -7.06 27.86 5.33
N GLY A 352 -6.41 27.51 4.22
CA GLY A 352 -5.41 28.37 3.54
C GLY A 352 -3.98 28.15 4.06
N ASN A 353 -3.00 28.56 3.26
CA ASN A 353 -1.58 28.46 3.58
C ASN A 353 -1.12 27.06 4.03
N GLY A 354 -1.64 25.99 3.38
CA GLY A 354 -1.31 24.61 3.71
C GLY A 354 -1.91 24.10 5.02
N LYS A 355 -2.78 24.84 5.67
CA LYS A 355 -3.46 24.41 6.90
C LYS A 355 -4.83 23.82 6.59
N TYR A 356 -5.19 22.75 7.30
CA TYR A 356 -6.50 22.10 7.19
C TYR A 356 -6.90 21.45 8.52
N GLU A 357 -8.16 21.05 8.62
CA GLU A 357 -8.69 20.29 9.75
C GLU A 357 -9.56 19.13 9.25
N GLY A 358 -9.74 18.12 10.06
CA GLY A 358 -10.54 16.93 9.75
C GLY A 358 -9.96 16.08 8.62
N MET A 359 -10.50 14.88 8.47
CA MET A 359 -10.06 14.00 7.39
C MET A 359 -11.21 13.27 6.68
N PHE A 360 -12.46 13.73 6.86
CA PHE A 360 -13.62 13.09 6.27
C PHE A 360 -14.51 14.07 5.50
N LEU A 361 -15.14 13.61 4.43
CA LEU A 361 -16.28 14.29 3.84
C LEU A 361 -17.55 13.53 4.21
N TYR A 362 -18.46 14.22 4.89
CA TYR A 362 -19.77 13.70 5.31
C TYR A 362 -20.79 14.81 5.47
N GLY A 363 -22.08 14.45 5.47
CA GLY A 363 -23.18 15.40 5.52
C GLY A 363 -23.27 16.24 4.26
N LYS A 364 -24.04 17.31 4.32
CA LYS A 364 -24.25 18.26 3.22
C LYS A 364 -23.03 19.15 3.04
N LEU A 365 -22.44 19.13 1.85
CA LEU A 365 -21.24 19.88 1.56
C LEU A 365 -21.54 21.31 1.15
N GLN A 366 -20.92 22.25 1.86
CA GLN A 366 -20.96 23.68 1.57
C GLN A 366 -19.55 24.22 1.43
N ARG A 367 -19.29 25.02 0.42
CA ARG A 367 -18.01 25.72 0.26
C ARG A 367 -17.86 26.74 1.38
N THR A 368 -16.98 26.47 2.30
CA THR A 368 -16.74 27.35 3.45
C THR A 368 -15.75 28.47 3.14
N SER A 369 -14.85 28.27 2.18
CA SER A 369 -13.78 29.23 1.86
C SER A 369 -14.22 30.41 1.03
N ARG A 370 -15.39 30.41 0.38
CA ARG A 370 -15.76 31.45 -0.60
C ARG A 370 -17.14 32.05 -0.51
N SER A 371 -18.11 31.45 0.14
CA SER A 371 -19.47 32.05 0.17
C SER A 371 -20.50 31.27 0.96
N GLY A 372 -20.17 30.16 1.61
CA GLY A 372 -21.17 29.25 2.18
C GLY A 372 -22.08 28.61 1.10
N THR A 373 -21.65 28.64 -0.18
CA THR A 373 -22.46 28.14 -1.29
C THR A 373 -22.52 26.61 -1.26
N GLU A 374 -23.72 26.08 -1.32
CA GLU A 374 -23.96 24.64 -1.40
C GLU A 374 -23.33 24.05 -2.67
N VAL A 375 -22.74 22.87 -2.54
CA VAL A 375 -22.24 22.09 -3.68
C VAL A 375 -23.41 21.35 -4.30
N LYS A 376 -23.88 21.80 -5.46
CA LYS A 376 -24.98 21.15 -6.18
C LYS A 376 -24.49 19.94 -6.97
N CYS A 377 -25.26 18.86 -6.91
CA CYS A 377 -25.03 17.66 -7.68
C CYS A 377 -25.34 17.89 -9.16
N THR A 378 -24.45 17.43 -10.03
CA THR A 378 -24.63 17.43 -11.48
C THR A 378 -24.32 16.05 -12.00
N GLY A 379 -25.13 15.53 -12.91
CA GLY A 379 -24.92 14.22 -13.52
C GLY A 379 -25.18 13.02 -12.61
N LEU A 380 -25.75 13.21 -11.43
CA LEU A 380 -26.17 12.12 -10.56
C LEU A 380 -27.41 11.43 -11.09
N TYR A 381 -27.45 10.10 -10.98
CA TYR A 381 -28.64 9.34 -11.33
C TYR A 381 -29.80 9.59 -10.36
N GLU A 382 -29.48 9.71 -9.06
CA GLU A 382 -30.49 9.78 -8.02
C GLU A 382 -30.86 11.24 -7.64
N TYR A 383 -29.90 12.16 -7.60
CA TYR A 383 -30.05 13.46 -6.93
C TYR A 383 -29.63 14.68 -7.76
N PRO A 384 -30.01 14.81 -9.05
CA PRO A 384 -29.59 15.95 -9.88
C PRO A 384 -30.16 17.27 -9.32
N GLY A 385 -29.28 18.27 -9.10
CA GLY A 385 -29.65 19.60 -8.60
C GLY A 385 -29.80 19.71 -7.07
N GLU A 386 -29.79 18.58 -6.34
CA GLU A 386 -29.76 18.61 -4.87
C GLU A 386 -28.36 18.95 -4.35
N VAL A 387 -28.23 19.24 -3.06
CA VAL A 387 -26.93 19.45 -2.41
C VAL A 387 -26.20 18.12 -2.29
N LEU A 388 -24.91 18.09 -2.62
CA LEU A 388 -24.08 16.90 -2.43
C LEU A 388 -23.98 16.58 -0.93
N GLU A 389 -24.43 15.41 -0.56
CA GLU A 389 -24.43 14.90 0.81
C GLU A 389 -23.81 13.52 0.85
N PHE A 390 -22.99 13.24 1.85
CA PHE A 390 -22.50 11.89 2.11
C PHE A 390 -23.04 11.37 3.44
N VAL A 391 -23.57 10.14 3.42
CA VAL A 391 -24.20 9.51 4.59
C VAL A 391 -23.44 8.25 5.01
N ASP A 392 -23.36 8.00 6.32
CA ASP A 392 -22.72 6.81 6.89
C ASP A 392 -23.62 5.57 6.78
N GLN A 393 -24.20 5.39 5.60
CA GLN A 393 -25.18 4.36 5.27
C GLN A 393 -24.99 3.90 3.82
N VAL A 394 -25.43 2.68 3.51
CA VAL A 394 -25.51 2.15 2.16
C VAL A 394 -26.91 1.64 1.94
N ALA A 395 -27.67 2.31 1.09
CA ALA A 395 -28.99 1.89 0.64
C ALA A 395 -29.45 2.78 -0.53
N GLN A 396 -30.48 2.34 -1.24
CA GLN A 396 -31.09 3.09 -2.33
C GLN A 396 -32.26 3.96 -1.79
N PHE A 397 -31.94 5.04 -1.05
CA PHE A 397 -32.93 5.91 -0.42
C PHE A 397 -33.88 6.58 -1.43
N LYS A 398 -33.41 6.82 -2.66
CA LYS A 398 -34.23 7.37 -3.73
C LYS A 398 -35.46 6.53 -4.02
N LYS A 399 -35.37 5.21 -3.86
CA LYS A 399 -36.49 4.29 -4.06
C LYS A 399 -37.66 4.49 -3.07
N VAL A 400 -37.37 4.98 -1.87
CA VAL A 400 -38.42 5.39 -0.93
C VAL A 400 -39.06 6.71 -1.37
N LYS A 401 -38.25 7.68 -1.82
CA LYS A 401 -38.76 8.95 -2.37
C LYS A 401 -39.67 8.71 -3.59
N ASP A 402 -39.33 7.76 -4.43
CA ASP A 402 -40.06 7.41 -5.66
C ASP A 402 -41.25 6.46 -5.41
N GLY A 403 -41.43 6.01 -4.15
CA GLY A 403 -42.54 5.14 -3.75
C GLY A 403 -42.39 3.66 -4.12
N GLU A 404 -41.19 3.21 -4.48
CA GLU A 404 -40.93 1.79 -4.72
C GLU A 404 -40.87 0.99 -3.40
N TYR A 405 -40.47 1.63 -2.29
CA TYR A 405 -40.53 1.10 -0.93
C TYR A 405 -41.36 2.02 -0.04
N SER A 406 -42.08 1.45 0.92
CA SER A 406 -42.93 2.23 1.80
C SER A 406 -42.15 2.94 2.91
N SER A 407 -40.99 2.43 3.26
CA SER A 407 -40.13 3.02 4.29
C SER A 407 -38.65 2.62 4.16
N VAL A 408 -37.77 3.36 4.80
CA VAL A 408 -36.33 3.06 4.87
C VAL A 408 -36.03 1.73 5.59
N ASN A 409 -36.95 1.23 6.42
CA ASN A 409 -36.80 -0.07 7.10
C ASN A 409 -36.83 -1.27 6.14
N GLU A 410 -37.41 -1.08 4.96
CA GLU A 410 -37.52 -2.14 3.93
C GLU A 410 -36.33 -2.14 2.96
N LEU A 411 -35.49 -1.11 3.00
CA LEU A 411 -34.37 -1.00 2.09
C LEU A 411 -33.28 -2.04 2.42
N PRO A 412 -32.84 -2.83 1.43
CA PRO A 412 -31.67 -3.65 1.59
C PRO A 412 -30.39 -2.78 1.71
N SER A 413 -29.43 -3.29 2.48
CA SER A 413 -28.11 -2.66 2.64
C SER A 413 -27.02 -3.72 2.42
N ASN A 414 -26.45 -3.70 1.22
CA ASN A 414 -25.39 -4.62 0.80
C ASN A 414 -24.55 -4.01 -0.33
N ILE A 415 -23.53 -4.74 -0.76
CA ILE A 415 -22.58 -4.28 -1.79
C ILE A 415 -23.23 -3.87 -3.12
N SER A 416 -24.43 -4.36 -3.41
CA SER A 416 -25.16 -4.09 -4.67
C SER A 416 -26.23 -2.99 -4.54
N THR A 417 -26.38 -2.38 -3.36
CA THR A 417 -27.48 -1.43 -3.08
C THR A 417 -27.01 -0.02 -2.70
N GLY A 418 -25.82 0.37 -3.16
CA GLY A 418 -25.33 1.73 -2.95
C GLY A 418 -26.00 2.76 -3.85
N GLU A 419 -25.95 4.00 -3.42
CA GLU A 419 -26.23 5.22 -4.18
C GLU A 419 -24.97 6.07 -4.29
N GLU A 420 -25.00 7.11 -5.11
CA GLU A 420 -23.82 7.96 -5.35
C GLU A 420 -23.36 8.72 -4.09
N ASN A 421 -24.26 8.99 -3.16
CA ASN A 421 -23.98 9.66 -1.89
C ASN A 421 -23.75 8.67 -0.71
N SER A 422 -23.77 7.37 -0.96
CA SER A 422 -23.47 6.36 0.07
C SER A 422 -22.04 6.46 0.58
N GLY A 423 -21.86 6.29 1.88
CA GLY A 423 -20.59 6.16 2.59
C GLY A 423 -19.80 7.47 2.79
N ILE A 424 -19.01 7.48 3.83
CA ILE A 424 -18.13 8.60 4.21
C ILE A 424 -16.85 8.55 3.35
N ARG A 425 -16.38 9.72 2.89
CA ARG A 425 -15.15 9.81 2.09
C ARG A 425 -13.94 10.15 2.95
N LEU A 426 -12.82 9.51 2.66
CA LEU A 426 -11.54 9.75 3.35
C LEU A 426 -10.70 10.79 2.61
N CYS A 427 -10.22 11.81 3.33
CA CYS A 427 -9.30 12.85 2.88
C CYS A 427 -8.06 12.91 3.78
N LYS A 428 -7.41 11.77 4.00
CA LYS A 428 -6.23 11.70 4.89
C LYS A 428 -5.03 12.46 4.31
N LEU A 429 -4.82 12.36 3.00
CA LEU A 429 -3.92 13.28 2.29
C LEU A 429 -4.66 14.58 1.98
N PRO A 430 -4.08 15.75 2.26
CA PRO A 430 -4.77 17.01 2.14
C PRO A 430 -5.01 17.42 0.69
N VAL A 431 -6.15 18.03 0.45
CA VAL A 431 -6.57 18.56 -0.84
C VAL A 431 -6.47 20.08 -0.80
N PRO A 432 -5.63 20.73 -1.63
CA PRO A 432 -5.55 22.18 -1.66
C PRO A 432 -6.83 22.78 -2.23
N ASP A 433 -7.17 24.00 -1.81
CA ASP A 433 -8.17 24.82 -2.49
C ASP A 433 -7.50 25.56 -3.67
N ASN A 434 -8.21 25.71 -4.77
CA ASN A 434 -7.73 26.45 -5.95
C ASN A 434 -7.40 27.94 -5.69
N ILE A 435 -7.79 28.46 -4.53
CA ILE A 435 -7.42 29.81 -4.08
C ILE A 435 -5.91 29.92 -3.87
N ASP A 436 -5.30 28.87 -3.35
CA ASP A 436 -3.88 28.85 -3.04
C ASP A 436 -3.09 28.11 -4.14
N LYS A 437 -2.89 28.81 -5.26
CA LYS A 437 -2.16 28.27 -6.41
C LYS A 437 -0.68 27.98 -6.14
N THR A 438 -0.18 28.42 -4.97
CA THR A 438 1.21 28.17 -4.55
C THR A 438 1.34 26.81 -3.87
N ILE A 439 0.25 26.25 -3.38
CA ILE A 439 0.19 24.93 -2.77
C ILE A 439 -0.21 23.91 -3.83
N ALA A 440 0.75 23.14 -4.26
CA ALA A 440 0.53 22.08 -5.24
C ALA A 440 0.14 20.76 -4.59
N PHE A 441 -0.35 19.81 -5.39
CA PHE A 441 -0.57 18.42 -4.97
C PHE A 441 0.77 17.69 -4.80
N ASN A 442 1.54 18.07 -3.79
CA ASN A 442 2.84 17.50 -3.50
C ASN A 442 2.89 16.53 -2.31
N PRO A 443 1.80 16.28 -1.52
CA PRO A 443 1.96 15.37 -0.40
C PRO A 443 2.49 14.02 -0.86
N ASP A 444 3.59 13.61 -0.26
CA ASP A 444 4.10 12.27 -0.42
C ASP A 444 3.15 11.28 0.27
N TYR A 445 3.04 10.07 -0.26
CA TYR A 445 2.24 9.02 0.37
C TYR A 445 3.09 8.27 1.40
N PRO A 446 2.83 8.42 2.71
CA PRO A 446 3.57 7.69 3.74
C PRO A 446 3.29 6.18 3.63
N VAL A 447 4.34 5.39 3.52
CA VAL A 447 4.26 3.91 3.47
C VAL A 447 4.59 3.31 4.83
N ILE A 448 5.54 3.92 5.54
CA ILE A 448 5.90 3.54 6.91
C ILE A 448 6.01 4.82 7.73
N ARG A 449 5.33 4.85 8.88
CA ARG A 449 5.36 5.93 9.84
C ARG A 449 5.87 5.46 11.20
N PHE A 450 6.53 6.33 11.94
CA PHE A 450 7.07 6.00 13.25
C PHE A 450 5.98 5.60 14.27
N ALA A 451 4.75 6.12 14.12
CA ALA A 451 3.59 5.65 14.88
C ALA A 451 3.35 4.14 14.76
N GLU A 452 3.67 3.52 13.61
CA GLU A 452 3.55 2.08 13.43
C GLU A 452 4.50 1.30 14.35
N ILE A 453 5.69 1.83 14.59
CA ILE A 453 6.67 1.23 15.50
C ILE A 453 6.14 1.18 16.94
N TYR A 454 5.50 2.27 17.39
CA TYR A 454 4.82 2.29 18.69
C TYR A 454 3.71 1.25 18.78
N TYR A 455 2.90 1.13 17.73
CA TYR A 455 1.76 0.21 17.70
C TYR A 455 2.20 -1.26 17.62
N MET A 456 3.22 -1.58 16.83
CA MET A 456 3.82 -2.93 16.81
C MET A 456 4.39 -3.29 18.18
N LEU A 457 5.14 -2.40 18.82
CA LEU A 457 5.68 -2.63 20.16
C LEU A 457 4.56 -2.79 21.18
N ALA A 458 3.51 -1.95 21.11
CA ALA A 458 2.36 -2.03 22.00
C ALA A 458 1.66 -3.39 21.89
N GLU A 459 1.38 -3.88 20.69
CA GLU A 459 0.77 -5.18 20.50
C GLU A 459 1.70 -6.32 20.95
N CYS A 460 3.00 -6.25 20.69
CA CYS A 460 3.98 -7.21 21.20
C CYS A 460 3.98 -7.26 22.75
N LYS A 461 3.90 -6.10 23.41
CA LYS A 461 3.80 -6.01 24.87
C LYS A 461 2.49 -6.62 25.38
N TYR A 462 1.36 -6.34 24.73
CA TYR A 462 0.08 -6.95 25.07
C TYR A 462 0.13 -8.48 24.98
N ARG A 463 0.64 -9.02 23.86
CA ARG A 463 0.77 -10.46 23.62
C ARG A 463 1.71 -11.15 24.60
N SER A 464 2.64 -10.38 25.19
CA SER A 464 3.54 -10.84 26.26
C SER A 464 2.98 -10.62 27.68
N GLY A 465 1.73 -10.15 27.82
CA GLY A 465 1.06 -9.94 29.11
C GLY A 465 1.32 -8.58 29.77
N TYR A 466 2.10 -7.70 29.16
CA TYR A 466 2.43 -6.37 29.69
C TYR A 466 1.37 -5.33 29.28
N LYS A 467 0.12 -5.53 29.71
CA LYS A 467 -1.04 -4.71 29.28
C LYS A 467 -0.88 -3.22 29.58
N LYS A 468 -0.32 -2.86 30.74
CA LYS A 468 -0.09 -1.46 31.13
C LYS A 468 0.92 -0.76 30.20
N GLU A 469 2.02 -1.43 29.86
CA GLU A 469 3.02 -0.91 28.95
C GLU A 469 2.45 -0.74 27.54
N ALA A 470 1.68 -1.74 27.09
CA ALA A 470 0.97 -1.69 25.82
C ALA A 470 0.03 -0.48 25.74
N ALA A 471 -0.79 -0.27 26.77
CA ALA A 471 -1.71 0.87 26.86
C ALA A 471 -0.95 2.21 26.80
N ASN A 472 0.16 2.34 27.50
CA ASN A 472 0.98 3.56 27.48
C ASN A 472 1.50 3.88 26.07
N LEU A 473 2.00 2.87 25.35
CA LEU A 473 2.52 3.03 23.99
C LEU A 473 1.42 3.47 22.99
N PHE A 474 0.22 2.89 23.06
CA PHE A 474 -0.91 3.36 22.28
C PHE A 474 -1.25 4.82 22.61
N ASN A 475 -1.30 5.18 23.89
CA ASN A 475 -1.67 6.52 24.34
C ASN A 475 -0.63 7.58 23.95
N GLU A 476 0.67 7.22 23.81
CA GLU A 476 1.68 8.16 23.31
C GLU A 476 1.31 8.69 21.90
N VAL A 477 0.80 7.83 21.03
CA VAL A 477 0.34 8.23 19.70
C VAL A 477 -1.05 8.89 19.76
N ARG A 478 -1.98 8.31 20.53
CA ARG A 478 -3.39 8.74 20.60
C ARG A 478 -3.57 10.18 21.08
N LYS A 479 -2.80 10.59 22.10
CA LYS A 479 -2.98 11.90 22.77
C LYS A 479 -2.98 13.09 21.81
N ARG A 480 -2.23 13.03 20.70
CA ARG A 480 -2.15 14.10 19.69
C ARG A 480 -3.44 14.31 18.89
N ASN A 481 -4.35 13.35 18.94
CA ASN A 481 -5.62 13.38 18.21
C ASN A 481 -6.72 14.15 18.93
N PHE A 482 -6.45 14.68 20.12
CA PHE A 482 -7.41 15.37 20.97
C PHE A 482 -6.93 16.75 21.38
N GLU A 483 -7.89 17.68 21.54
CA GLU A 483 -7.59 19.03 21.99
C GLU A 483 -6.84 19.00 23.34
N ASN A 484 -5.79 19.78 23.44
CA ASN A 484 -4.91 19.84 24.63
C ASN A 484 -4.35 18.48 25.06
N LYS A 485 -4.27 17.52 24.14
CA LYS A 485 -3.80 16.15 24.39
C LYS A 485 -4.66 15.41 25.46
N ALA A 486 -5.92 15.85 25.65
CA ALA A 486 -6.86 15.30 26.62
C ALA A 486 -7.75 14.23 25.98
N ASP A 487 -7.24 13.00 25.88
CA ASP A 487 -7.99 11.84 25.37
C ASP A 487 -9.14 11.50 26.33
N PRO A 488 -10.41 11.55 25.91
CA PRO A 488 -11.54 11.23 26.77
C PRO A 488 -11.75 9.72 27.00
N ASP A 489 -11.08 8.87 26.19
CA ASP A 489 -11.20 7.42 26.26
C ASP A 489 -9.83 6.76 26.02
N PRO A 490 -8.85 6.95 26.93
CA PRO A 490 -7.52 6.40 26.77
C PRO A 490 -7.56 4.86 26.87
N VAL A 491 -6.62 4.22 26.21
CA VAL A 491 -6.38 2.79 26.41
C VAL A 491 -5.84 2.56 27.82
N THR A 492 -6.38 1.56 28.52
CA THR A 492 -5.98 1.20 29.88
C THR A 492 -5.72 -0.29 29.98
N GLU A 493 -5.05 -0.71 31.05
CA GLU A 493 -4.84 -2.13 31.35
C GLU A 493 -6.14 -2.92 31.44
N THR A 494 -7.26 -2.26 31.81
CA THR A 494 -8.56 -2.91 32.04
C THR A 494 -9.47 -2.90 30.82
N ASN A 495 -9.26 -2.00 29.85
CA ASN A 495 -10.09 -1.92 28.61
C ASN A 495 -9.36 -2.41 27.36
N ILE A 496 -8.08 -2.79 27.46
CA ILE A 496 -7.32 -3.31 26.35
C ILE A 496 -7.65 -4.80 26.13
N ASP A 497 -8.17 -5.09 24.95
CA ASP A 497 -8.39 -6.42 24.43
C ASP A 497 -8.11 -6.47 22.92
N LYS A 498 -8.30 -7.62 22.29
CA LYS A 498 -8.05 -7.80 20.85
C LYS A 498 -8.87 -6.84 19.97
N TYR A 499 -10.11 -6.56 20.32
CA TYR A 499 -10.98 -5.67 19.55
C TYR A 499 -10.57 -4.21 19.74
N ARG A 500 -10.23 -3.83 20.99
CA ARG A 500 -9.71 -2.49 21.24
C ARG A 500 -8.40 -2.25 20.48
N ILE A 501 -7.49 -3.21 20.46
CA ILE A 501 -6.23 -3.11 19.69
C ILE A 501 -6.53 -2.99 18.20
N LEU A 502 -7.42 -3.81 17.65
CA LEU A 502 -7.82 -3.71 16.24
C LEU A 502 -8.51 -2.40 15.89
N ASP A 503 -9.32 -1.84 16.80
CA ASP A 503 -9.93 -0.52 16.64
C ASP A 503 -8.87 0.60 16.65
N GLU A 504 -7.86 0.50 17.53
CA GLU A 504 -6.74 1.44 17.53
C GLU A 504 -5.97 1.41 16.21
N TRP A 505 -5.62 0.20 15.70
CA TRP A 505 -4.99 0.05 14.40
C TRP A 505 -5.83 0.65 13.26
N MET A 506 -7.14 0.38 13.24
CA MET A 506 -8.05 0.93 12.25
C MET A 506 -8.07 2.46 12.29
N VAL A 507 -8.27 3.05 13.47
CA VAL A 507 -8.41 4.50 13.63
C VAL A 507 -7.12 5.25 13.27
N GLU A 508 -5.95 4.70 13.63
CA GLU A 508 -4.66 5.35 13.32
C GLU A 508 -4.25 5.17 11.86
N PHE A 509 -4.45 3.98 11.29
CA PHE A 509 -3.93 3.61 9.98
C PHE A 509 -5.00 3.46 8.89
N LEU A 510 -6.20 4.00 9.09
CA LEU A 510 -7.30 3.94 8.12
C LEU A 510 -6.84 4.38 6.73
N GLY A 511 -7.01 3.51 5.73
CA GLY A 511 -6.63 3.76 4.34
C GLY A 511 -5.13 3.72 4.05
N GLU A 512 -4.29 3.18 4.96
CA GLU A 512 -2.85 3.02 4.75
C GLU A 512 -2.46 1.60 4.30
N GLN A 513 -3.41 0.84 3.76
CA GLN A 513 -3.21 -0.44 3.07
C GLN A 513 -2.59 -1.54 3.94
N ARG A 514 -3.15 -1.74 5.14
CA ARG A 514 -2.64 -2.74 6.08
C ARG A 514 -3.71 -3.62 6.75
N ARG A 515 -4.99 -3.20 6.75
CA ARG A 515 -6.04 -3.82 7.57
C ARG A 515 -6.18 -5.33 7.39
N ARG A 516 -6.04 -5.82 6.16
CA ARG A 516 -6.08 -7.25 5.88
C ARG A 516 -5.05 -8.04 6.71
N THR A 517 -3.82 -7.57 6.76
CA THR A 517 -2.74 -8.21 7.53
C THR A 517 -3.04 -8.17 9.03
N ASP A 518 -3.65 -7.08 9.53
CA ASP A 518 -4.04 -6.98 10.95
C ASP A 518 -5.13 -7.99 11.30
N LEU A 519 -6.16 -8.15 10.47
CA LEU A 519 -7.22 -9.15 10.68
C LEU A 519 -6.68 -10.58 10.61
N ARG A 520 -5.75 -10.87 9.68
CA ARG A 520 -5.07 -12.17 9.60
C ARG A 520 -4.29 -12.47 10.87
N ARG A 521 -3.50 -11.52 11.37
CA ARG A 521 -2.69 -11.68 12.59
C ARG A 521 -3.51 -11.99 13.83
N TRP A 522 -4.76 -11.56 13.86
CA TRP A 522 -5.71 -11.87 14.93
C TRP A 522 -6.63 -13.05 14.61
N GLY A 523 -6.45 -13.72 13.47
CA GLY A 523 -7.28 -14.85 13.04
C GLY A 523 -8.74 -14.48 12.79
N LEU A 524 -9.00 -13.23 12.41
CA LEU A 524 -10.34 -12.69 12.21
C LEU A 524 -10.65 -12.39 10.73
N TYR A 525 -9.72 -12.61 9.82
CA TYR A 525 -9.90 -12.29 8.42
C TYR A 525 -10.96 -13.18 7.74
N THR A 526 -10.94 -14.48 8.01
CA THR A 526 -11.90 -15.45 7.47
C THR A 526 -13.00 -15.84 8.44
N THR A 527 -12.85 -15.47 9.73
CA THR A 527 -13.78 -15.85 10.81
C THR A 527 -14.58 -14.68 11.38
N GLY A 528 -14.24 -13.43 11.01
CA GLY A 528 -14.94 -12.23 11.45
C GLY A 528 -16.22 -11.95 10.68
N SER A 529 -17.09 -11.12 11.23
CA SER A 529 -18.26 -10.56 10.54
C SER A 529 -18.27 -9.04 10.64
N TRP A 530 -18.72 -8.40 9.57
CA TRP A 530 -18.94 -6.97 9.45
C TRP A 530 -20.02 -6.70 8.41
N TRP A 531 -20.35 -5.44 8.14
CA TRP A 531 -21.38 -5.09 7.17
C TRP A 531 -21.25 -5.88 5.86
N ASP A 532 -22.34 -6.53 5.43
CA ASP A 532 -22.44 -7.35 4.22
C ASP A 532 -21.32 -8.39 4.03
N HIS A 533 -20.65 -8.78 5.12
CA HIS A 533 -19.67 -9.85 5.14
C HIS A 533 -20.01 -10.86 6.23
N LYS A 534 -20.02 -12.12 5.86
CA LYS A 534 -20.17 -13.26 6.78
C LYS A 534 -18.89 -14.07 6.83
N PRO A 535 -18.55 -14.66 7.98
CA PRO A 535 -17.40 -15.55 8.08
C PRO A 535 -17.45 -16.64 7.01
N THR A 536 -16.41 -16.75 6.21
CA THR A 536 -16.26 -17.88 5.27
C THR A 536 -15.92 -19.16 6.03
N ASN A 537 -15.21 -19.05 7.16
CA ASN A 537 -14.62 -20.16 7.91
C ASN A 537 -13.81 -21.11 7.00
N ASP A 538 -13.28 -20.56 5.92
CA ASP A 538 -12.46 -21.27 4.95
C ASP A 538 -11.11 -20.56 4.82
N ASP A 539 -10.10 -21.22 5.35
CA ASP A 539 -8.77 -20.67 5.49
C ASP A 539 -8.00 -20.51 4.16
N HIS A 540 -8.48 -21.09 3.05
CA HIS A 540 -7.82 -20.85 1.77
C HIS A 540 -7.90 -19.38 1.34
N TYR A 541 -8.92 -18.63 1.80
CA TYR A 541 -9.02 -17.19 1.55
C TYR A 541 -8.03 -16.34 2.38
N GLU A 542 -7.27 -16.93 3.28
CA GLU A 542 -6.14 -16.22 3.93
C GLU A 542 -5.09 -15.74 2.91
N LEU A 543 -4.96 -16.44 1.78
CA LEU A 543 -4.06 -16.08 0.69
C LEU A 543 -4.84 -15.90 -0.61
N PHE A 544 -4.36 -15.00 -1.46
CA PHE A 544 -4.88 -14.89 -2.82
C PHE A 544 -4.35 -16.03 -3.70
N PRO A 545 -5.11 -16.44 -4.72
CA PRO A 545 -4.63 -17.44 -5.69
C PRO A 545 -3.51 -16.88 -6.55
N ILE A 546 -2.65 -17.76 -7.04
CA ILE A 546 -1.80 -17.42 -8.17
C ILE A 546 -2.70 -17.23 -9.40
N PRO A 547 -2.58 -16.10 -10.13
CA PRO A 547 -3.47 -15.82 -11.25
C PRO A 547 -3.45 -16.91 -12.33
N GLU A 548 -4.63 -17.18 -12.90
CA GLU A 548 -4.80 -18.21 -13.93
C GLU A 548 -3.82 -18.02 -15.10
N LYS A 549 -3.59 -16.79 -15.54
CA LYS A 549 -2.63 -16.50 -16.62
C LYS A 549 -1.20 -16.92 -16.30
N SER A 550 -0.80 -16.84 -15.03
CA SER A 550 0.55 -17.26 -14.61
C SER A 550 0.67 -18.77 -14.50
N ILE A 551 -0.36 -19.43 -13.96
CA ILE A 551 -0.39 -20.90 -13.84
C ILE A 551 -0.44 -21.56 -15.21
N SER A 552 -1.27 -21.07 -16.14
CA SER A 552 -1.51 -21.70 -17.44
C SER A 552 -0.28 -21.70 -18.36
N VAL A 553 0.67 -20.78 -18.16
CA VAL A 553 1.88 -20.68 -18.99
C VAL A 553 3.12 -21.26 -18.30
N SER A 554 3.05 -21.64 -17.04
CA SER A 554 4.17 -22.16 -16.26
C SER A 554 4.03 -23.66 -16.00
N ASN A 555 5.13 -24.39 -16.14
CA ASN A 555 5.20 -25.81 -15.79
C ASN A 555 5.68 -26.06 -14.34
N VAL A 556 6.12 -25.01 -13.64
CA VAL A 556 6.77 -25.14 -12.33
C VAL A 556 6.01 -24.44 -11.20
N LEU A 557 5.10 -23.51 -11.53
CA LEU A 557 4.30 -22.82 -10.52
C LEU A 557 3.21 -23.74 -9.97
N LYS A 558 3.12 -23.79 -8.65
CA LYS A 558 2.03 -24.43 -7.91
C LYS A 558 0.99 -23.39 -7.50
N GLN A 559 -0.28 -23.77 -7.49
CA GLN A 559 -1.37 -22.94 -6.97
C GLN A 559 -1.39 -22.96 -5.43
N ASN A 560 -2.05 -21.97 -4.82
CA ASN A 560 -2.38 -22.01 -3.40
C ASN A 560 -3.50 -23.04 -3.14
N PRO A 561 -3.53 -23.67 -1.94
CA PRO A 561 -4.55 -24.67 -1.61
C PRO A 561 -5.97 -24.12 -1.75
N GLY A 562 -6.89 -24.94 -2.26
CA GLY A 562 -8.32 -24.62 -2.35
C GLY A 562 -8.76 -23.91 -3.63
N TYR A 563 -7.85 -23.50 -4.52
CA TYR A 563 -8.19 -22.80 -5.77
C TYR A 563 -8.24 -23.71 -7.01
N GLY A 564 -7.88 -24.98 -6.87
CA GLY A 564 -7.92 -25.95 -7.97
C GLY A 564 -6.74 -25.83 -8.92
N GLY A 565 -6.79 -26.60 -10.02
CA GLY A 565 -5.72 -26.60 -11.03
C GLY A 565 -4.73 -27.75 -10.94
N GLY A 566 -4.91 -28.70 -10.02
CA GLY A 566 -4.23 -30.01 -10.01
C GLY A 566 -2.80 -30.03 -9.45
N ASN A 567 -2.12 -28.89 -9.30
CA ASN A 567 -0.79 -28.79 -8.71
C ASN A 567 -0.78 -27.69 -7.65
N GLU A 568 -1.23 -28.03 -6.45
CA GLU A 568 -1.32 -27.11 -5.33
C GLU A 568 -0.18 -27.33 -4.33
N MET A 569 0.20 -26.26 -3.63
CA MET A 569 1.00 -26.35 -2.42
C MET A 569 0.16 -26.94 -1.28
N THR A 570 0.79 -27.54 -0.29
CA THR A 570 0.13 -27.82 0.99
C THR A 570 -0.13 -26.50 1.73
N LYS A 571 -1.04 -26.49 2.70
CA LYS A 571 -1.30 -25.31 3.54
C LYS A 571 -0.03 -24.81 4.23
N GLU A 572 0.78 -25.71 4.75
CA GLU A 572 2.05 -25.41 5.40
C GLU A 572 3.07 -24.78 4.42
N GLU A 573 3.24 -25.38 3.24
CA GLU A 573 4.13 -24.84 2.20
C GLU A 573 3.68 -23.42 1.78
N ALA A 574 2.37 -23.22 1.63
CA ALA A 574 1.81 -21.93 1.24
C ALA A 574 1.87 -20.86 2.34
N GLY A 575 1.88 -21.24 3.61
CA GLY A 575 1.84 -20.30 4.75
C GLY A 575 0.42 -20.02 5.23
N ILE A 576 -0.42 -21.04 5.28
CA ILE A 576 -1.75 -20.97 5.88
C ILE A 576 -1.70 -21.67 7.24
N TYR A 577 -1.73 -20.88 8.30
CA TYR A 577 -1.64 -21.38 9.67
C TYR A 577 -2.80 -20.87 10.53
N SER A 578 -3.26 -21.73 11.44
CA SER A 578 -4.21 -21.29 12.47
C SER A 578 -3.49 -20.43 13.50
N VAL A 579 -3.93 -19.18 13.62
CA VAL A 579 -3.39 -18.24 14.61
C VAL A 579 -3.90 -18.63 16.00
N LYS A 580 -2.99 -18.63 16.96
CA LYS A 580 -3.34 -18.87 18.36
C LYS A 580 -4.24 -17.74 18.87
N GLN A 581 -5.49 -18.07 19.22
CA GLN A 581 -6.41 -17.09 19.81
C GLN A 581 -5.88 -16.66 21.18
N ILE A 582 -5.78 -15.36 21.39
CA ILE A 582 -5.47 -14.73 22.67
C ILE A 582 -6.71 -13.95 23.08
N ASP A 583 -7.23 -14.25 24.27
CA ASP A 583 -8.42 -13.60 24.83
C ASP A 583 -8.11 -12.19 25.37
#